data_58beba38b27d88fba074a673f11c6588
#
_entry.id   58beba38b27d88fba074a673f11c6588
#
_cell.length_a   1.000
_cell.length_b   1.000
_cell.length_c   1.000
_cell.angle_alpha   90.00
_cell.angle_beta   90.00
_cell.angle_gamma   90.00
#
_symmetry.space_group_name_H-M   'P 1'
#
loop_
_entity.id
_entity.type
_entity.pdbx_description
1 polymer ?
#
loop_
_entity_poly.entity_id
_entity_poly.type
_entity_poly.pdbx_seq_one_letter_code
_entity_poly.pdbx_strand_id
1 'polypeptide(L)'
;MPFQYHVREMTAETSAEECVTRFVRVEKFLPFCQQCGSYNTRWTCPPFDFDPMTIWRSYTGLRLYARILQADTPEQPLDVAVAALKQEKRLYRQELQRWERETPGSQMLLAGTCDQCETCEKVQGHPCGRPELLRYSIEALGGDVEGCLQHYFHLPMLWGRDGKAPDYFALVGGLLTK
;
A
#
# COMPACT_ATOMS: atom_id res chain seq x y z
N MET A 1 22.78 0.84 -15.80
CA MET A 1 21.68 0.36 -16.68
C MET A 1 20.37 0.47 -15.90
N PRO A 2 19.21 0.68 -16.54
CA PRO A 2 17.93 0.71 -15.82
C PRO A 2 17.58 -0.67 -15.26
N PHE A 3 16.76 -0.71 -14.21
CA PHE A 3 16.21 -1.96 -13.68
C PHE A 3 15.37 -2.66 -14.76
N GLN A 4 15.68 -3.91 -15.03
CA GLN A 4 14.98 -4.72 -16.03
C GLN A 4 13.96 -5.60 -15.32
N TYR A 5 12.69 -5.43 -15.65
CA TYR A 5 11.59 -6.11 -15.01
C TYR A 5 10.36 -6.16 -15.92
N HIS A 6 9.45 -7.06 -15.64
CA HIS A 6 8.10 -7.05 -16.17
C HIS A 6 7.08 -6.99 -15.03
N VAL A 7 5.91 -6.46 -15.33
CA VAL A 7 4.81 -6.32 -14.36
C VAL A 7 3.83 -7.47 -14.53
N ARG A 8 3.48 -8.09 -13.40
CA ARG A 8 2.40 -9.07 -13.30
C ARG A 8 1.35 -8.55 -12.33
N GLU A 9 0.10 -8.61 -12.73
CA GLU A 9 -1.03 -8.17 -11.92
C GLU A 9 -1.86 -9.36 -11.44
N MET A 10 -2.31 -9.30 -10.20
CA MET A 10 -3.13 -10.32 -9.57
C MET A 10 -4.26 -9.65 -8.80
N THR A 11 -5.41 -10.30 -8.74
CA THR A 11 -6.58 -9.81 -8.01
C THR A 11 -7.16 -10.91 -7.13
N ALA A 12 -7.72 -10.51 -5.99
CA ALA A 12 -8.48 -11.38 -5.11
C ALA A 12 -9.66 -10.61 -4.52
N GLU A 13 -10.75 -11.31 -4.25
CA GLU A 13 -11.94 -10.73 -3.62
C GLU A 13 -12.22 -11.44 -2.31
N THR A 14 -12.59 -10.66 -1.30
CA THR A 14 -12.96 -11.14 0.02
C THR A 14 -13.94 -10.16 0.67
N SER A 15 -14.49 -10.49 1.83
CA SER A 15 -15.21 -9.51 2.64
C SER A 15 -14.23 -8.66 3.45
N ALA A 16 -14.63 -7.41 3.73
CA ALA A 16 -13.88 -6.55 4.65
C ALA A 16 -13.77 -7.21 6.04
N GLU A 17 -14.83 -7.87 6.51
CA GLU A 17 -14.87 -8.59 7.77
C GLU A 17 -13.86 -9.74 7.83
N GLU A 18 -13.76 -10.55 6.78
CA GLU A 18 -12.77 -11.64 6.71
C GLU A 18 -11.35 -11.11 6.76
N CYS A 19 -11.06 -10.07 5.96
CA CYS A 19 -9.75 -9.43 5.97
C CYS A 19 -9.40 -8.87 7.35
N VAL A 20 -10.34 -8.17 7.98
CA VAL A 20 -10.17 -7.62 9.34
C VAL A 20 -9.89 -8.75 10.34
N THR A 21 -10.71 -9.79 10.32
CA THR A 21 -10.59 -10.90 11.27
C THR A 21 -9.23 -11.60 11.16
N ARG A 22 -8.70 -11.77 9.96
CA ARG A 22 -7.45 -12.47 9.72
C ARG A 22 -6.21 -11.58 9.84
N PHE A 23 -6.27 -10.37 9.29
CA PHE A 23 -5.07 -9.60 8.96
C PHE A 23 -5.00 -8.22 9.60
N VAL A 24 -6.06 -7.69 10.23
CA VAL A 24 -5.99 -6.36 10.85
C VAL A 24 -5.76 -6.47 12.35
N ARG A 25 -4.65 -5.90 12.82
CA ARG A 25 -4.23 -5.84 14.23
C ARG A 25 -3.53 -4.51 14.47
N VAL A 26 -4.30 -3.43 14.65
CA VAL A 26 -3.79 -2.05 14.76
C VAL A 26 -2.68 -1.93 15.80
N GLU A 27 -2.91 -2.45 17.01
CA GLU A 27 -1.94 -2.38 18.11
C GLU A 27 -0.64 -3.17 17.82
N LYS A 28 -0.76 -4.30 17.12
CA LYS A 28 0.39 -5.14 16.76
C LYS A 28 1.29 -4.44 15.74
N PHE A 29 0.69 -3.75 14.76
CA PHE A 29 1.44 -3.15 13.65
C PHE A 29 1.87 -1.71 13.90
N LEU A 30 1.27 -1.00 14.86
CA LEU A 30 1.64 0.36 15.21
C LEU A 30 3.14 0.54 15.54
N PRO A 31 3.81 -0.35 16.29
CA PRO A 31 5.25 -0.24 16.53
C PRO A 31 6.11 -0.25 15.27
N PHE A 32 5.71 -0.97 14.22
CA PHE A 32 6.42 -0.93 12.93
C PHE A 32 6.21 0.41 12.23
N CYS A 33 5.01 0.97 12.30
CA CYS A 33 4.74 2.32 11.81
C CYS A 33 5.58 3.37 12.56
N GLN A 34 5.74 3.24 13.87
CA GLN A 34 6.55 4.17 14.68
C GLN A 34 8.03 4.20 14.30
N GLN A 35 8.55 3.10 13.75
CA GLN A 35 9.92 3.00 13.23
C GLN A 35 10.05 3.46 11.77
N CYS A 36 8.93 3.73 11.09
CA CYS A 36 8.91 4.16 9.70
C CYS A 36 9.13 5.67 9.59
N GLY A 37 9.94 6.11 8.62
CA GLY A 37 10.18 7.53 8.34
C GLY A 37 8.93 8.32 7.94
N SER A 38 7.82 7.65 7.64
CA SER A 38 6.54 8.29 7.33
C SER A 38 5.63 8.49 8.55
N TYR A 39 6.00 7.94 9.70
CA TYR A 39 5.24 8.11 10.94
C TYR A 39 5.18 9.59 11.35
N ASN A 40 3.99 10.08 11.65
CA ASN A 40 3.72 11.48 12.02
C ASN A 40 4.20 12.55 11.02
N THR A 41 4.58 12.15 9.80
CA THR A 41 5.03 13.08 8.75
C THR A 41 4.08 13.14 7.56
N ARG A 42 3.07 12.25 7.52
CA ARG A 42 2.07 12.19 6.46
C ARG A 42 0.67 12.02 7.04
N TRP A 43 -0.32 12.71 6.48
CA TRP A 43 -1.72 12.61 6.91
C TRP A 43 -2.32 11.22 6.71
N THR A 44 -1.74 10.42 5.83
CA THR A 44 -2.16 9.05 5.55
C THR A 44 -1.47 8.00 6.41
N CYS A 45 -0.62 8.41 7.36
CA CYS A 45 0.13 7.56 8.27
C CYS A 45 -0.16 7.89 9.73
N PRO A 46 -0.08 6.92 10.65
CA PRO A 46 -0.25 7.17 12.08
C PRO A 46 0.70 8.24 12.63
N PRO A 47 0.40 8.88 13.77
CA PRO A 47 -0.81 8.67 14.57
C PRO A 47 -2.03 9.33 13.95
N PHE A 48 -3.18 8.70 14.10
CA PHE A 48 -4.48 9.24 13.67
C PHE A 48 -5.24 9.80 14.88
N ASP A 49 -6.14 10.73 14.63
CA ASP A 49 -7.12 11.26 15.59
C ASP A 49 -8.46 10.50 15.55
N PHE A 50 -8.51 9.40 14.81
CA PHE A 50 -9.65 8.50 14.67
C PHE A 50 -9.23 7.03 14.84
N ASP A 51 -10.19 6.15 15.13
CA ASP A 51 -9.99 4.70 15.15
C ASP A 51 -9.93 4.17 13.70
N PRO A 52 -8.79 3.60 13.24
CA PRO A 52 -8.68 3.00 11.90
C PRO A 52 -9.75 1.97 11.58
N MET A 53 -10.31 1.31 12.60
CA MET A 53 -11.39 0.34 12.44
C MET A 53 -12.68 0.96 11.93
N THR A 54 -12.90 2.26 12.07
CA THR A 54 -14.06 2.96 11.51
C THR A 54 -14.09 2.89 9.99
N ILE A 55 -12.92 2.95 9.35
CA ILE A 55 -12.82 2.81 7.88
C ILE A 55 -13.17 1.38 7.48
N TRP A 56 -12.56 0.37 8.09
CA TRP A 56 -12.83 -1.02 7.79
C TRP A 56 -14.31 -1.39 7.94
N ARG A 57 -14.95 -0.94 9.03
CA ARG A 57 -16.36 -1.22 9.33
C ARG A 57 -17.35 -0.47 8.43
N SER A 58 -16.91 0.52 7.69
CA SER A 58 -17.75 1.28 6.76
C SER A 58 -18.02 0.56 5.45
N TYR A 59 -17.39 -0.59 5.22
CA TYR A 59 -17.46 -1.34 3.97
C TYR A 59 -17.72 -2.82 4.23
N THR A 60 -18.31 -3.50 3.25
CA THR A 60 -18.62 -4.93 3.32
C THR A 60 -17.69 -5.79 2.47
N GLY A 61 -17.27 -5.29 1.33
CA GLY A 61 -16.38 -5.99 0.39
C GLY A 61 -14.98 -5.40 0.33
N LEU A 62 -14.05 -6.22 -0.07
CA LEU A 62 -12.67 -5.84 -0.36
C LEU A 62 -12.19 -6.57 -1.61
N ARG A 63 -11.78 -5.81 -2.59
CA ARG A 63 -11.02 -6.32 -3.73
C ARG A 63 -9.56 -5.94 -3.54
N LEU A 64 -8.70 -6.93 -3.41
CA LEU A 64 -7.25 -6.77 -3.31
C LEU A 64 -6.62 -6.83 -4.70
N TYR A 65 -5.65 -5.98 -4.91
CA TYR A 65 -4.82 -5.97 -6.11
C TYR A 65 -3.35 -6.08 -5.70
N ALA A 66 -2.62 -6.97 -6.36
CA ALA A 66 -1.18 -7.08 -6.21
C ALA A 66 -0.51 -6.80 -7.56
N ARG A 67 0.37 -5.81 -7.58
CA ARG A 67 1.25 -5.53 -8.72
C ARG A 67 2.64 -6.02 -8.35
N ILE A 68 3.12 -7.01 -9.10
CA ILE A 68 4.40 -7.67 -8.89
C ILE A 68 5.38 -7.20 -9.96
N LEU A 69 6.44 -6.54 -9.52
CA LEU A 69 7.55 -6.16 -10.39
C LEU A 69 8.58 -7.28 -10.37
N GLN A 70 8.45 -8.22 -11.30
CA GLN A 70 9.33 -9.38 -11.41
C GLN A 70 10.63 -8.95 -12.09
N ALA A 71 11.77 -9.12 -11.42
CA ALA A 71 13.07 -8.89 -12.01
C ALA A 71 13.33 -9.85 -13.18
N ASP A 72 13.81 -9.35 -14.32
CA ASP A 72 14.13 -10.18 -15.49
C ASP A 72 15.46 -10.91 -15.31
N THR A 73 16.34 -10.37 -14.46
CA THR A 73 17.62 -10.98 -14.09
C THR A 73 17.82 -10.85 -12.57
N PRO A 74 18.46 -11.83 -11.92
CA PRO A 74 18.71 -11.78 -10.49
C PRO A 74 19.73 -10.71 -10.11
N GLU A 75 19.77 -10.36 -8.82
CA GLU A 75 20.83 -9.55 -8.20
C GLU A 75 21.06 -8.16 -8.80
N GLN A 76 20.06 -7.55 -9.43
CA GLN A 76 20.15 -6.19 -9.93
C GLN A 76 20.37 -5.19 -8.77
N PRO A 77 21.03 -4.02 -9.02
CA PRO A 77 21.26 -3.03 -7.96
C PRO A 77 19.97 -2.51 -7.36
N LEU A 78 19.91 -2.44 -6.02
CA LEU A 78 18.72 -2.06 -5.28
C LEU A 78 18.31 -0.60 -5.50
N ASP A 79 19.25 0.31 -5.59
CA ASP A 79 19.03 1.74 -5.82
C ASP A 79 18.30 2.01 -7.14
N VAL A 80 18.72 1.32 -8.20
CA VAL A 80 18.09 1.39 -9.53
C VAL A 80 16.68 0.78 -9.48
N ALA A 81 16.54 -0.35 -8.81
CA ALA A 81 15.24 -1.03 -8.64
C ALA A 81 14.24 -0.19 -7.83
N VAL A 82 14.70 0.50 -6.78
CA VAL A 82 13.86 1.41 -5.98
C VAL A 82 13.35 2.58 -6.81
N ALA A 83 14.12 3.09 -7.77
CA ALA A 83 13.66 4.14 -8.67
C ALA A 83 12.51 3.66 -9.57
N ALA A 84 12.62 2.44 -10.13
CA ALA A 84 11.56 1.80 -10.89
C ALA A 84 10.32 1.52 -10.02
N LEU A 85 10.51 1.02 -8.81
CA LEU A 85 9.42 0.78 -7.85
C LEU A 85 8.63 2.05 -7.54
N LYS A 86 9.31 3.20 -7.35
CA LYS A 86 8.64 4.49 -7.13
C LYS A 86 7.80 4.93 -8.33
N GLN A 87 8.27 4.68 -9.53
CA GLN A 87 7.52 4.96 -10.76
C GLN A 87 6.28 4.07 -10.86
N GLU A 88 6.45 2.76 -10.68
CA GLU A 88 5.35 1.80 -10.73
C GLU A 88 4.30 2.05 -9.63
N LYS A 89 4.74 2.44 -8.45
CA LYS A 89 3.83 2.84 -7.36
C LYS A 89 2.93 4.01 -7.78
N ARG A 90 3.47 5.02 -8.49
CA ARG A 90 2.66 6.14 -9.00
C ARG A 90 1.66 5.71 -10.06
N LEU A 91 2.07 4.86 -11.00
CA LEU A 91 1.18 4.30 -12.02
C LEU A 91 0.07 3.46 -11.39
N TYR A 92 0.44 2.61 -10.45
CA TYR A 92 -0.49 1.76 -9.72
C TYR A 92 -1.53 2.58 -8.93
N ARG A 93 -1.10 3.64 -8.24
CA ARG A 93 -2.00 4.55 -7.55
C ARG A 93 -3.01 5.21 -8.52
N GLN A 94 -2.56 5.63 -9.70
CA GLN A 94 -3.46 6.21 -10.71
C GLN A 94 -4.53 5.21 -11.18
N GLU A 95 -4.18 3.95 -11.31
CA GLU A 95 -5.15 2.89 -11.63
C GLU A 95 -6.14 2.64 -10.49
N LEU A 96 -5.67 2.55 -9.24
CA LEU A 96 -6.54 2.44 -8.08
C LEU A 96 -7.53 3.62 -8.00
N GLN A 97 -7.07 4.84 -8.27
CA GLN A 97 -7.92 6.03 -8.33
C GLN A 97 -8.96 5.96 -9.46
N ARG A 98 -8.59 5.40 -10.61
CA ARG A 98 -9.53 5.17 -11.70
C ARG A 98 -10.60 4.18 -11.29
N TRP A 99 -10.25 3.02 -10.75
CA TRP A 99 -11.19 2.00 -10.30
C TRP A 99 -12.11 2.51 -9.19
N GLU A 100 -11.59 3.32 -8.26
CA GLU A 100 -12.41 3.96 -7.24
C GLU A 100 -13.49 4.87 -7.87
N ARG A 101 -13.13 5.68 -8.86
CA ARG A 101 -14.11 6.53 -9.57
C ARG A 101 -15.14 5.72 -10.36
N GLU A 102 -14.74 4.59 -10.93
CA GLU A 102 -15.60 3.67 -11.68
C GLU A 102 -16.52 2.83 -10.78
N THR A 103 -16.25 2.80 -9.47
CA THR A 103 -17.02 2.04 -8.47
C THR A 103 -17.60 2.98 -7.42
N PRO A 104 -18.79 3.57 -7.65
CA PRO A 104 -19.39 4.53 -6.72
C PRO A 104 -19.55 3.98 -5.30
N GLY A 105 -19.18 4.78 -4.31
CA GLY A 105 -19.25 4.41 -2.89
C GLY A 105 -18.09 3.55 -2.40
N SER A 106 -17.12 3.23 -3.25
CA SER A 106 -15.89 2.54 -2.86
C SER A 106 -14.83 3.51 -2.32
N GLN A 107 -13.82 2.95 -1.69
CA GLN A 107 -12.62 3.66 -1.23
C GLN A 107 -11.38 2.84 -1.53
N MET A 108 -10.42 3.42 -2.25
CA MET A 108 -9.16 2.73 -2.51
C MET A 108 -8.27 2.68 -1.28
N LEU A 109 -7.50 1.61 -1.18
CA LEU A 109 -6.39 1.43 -0.26
C LEU A 109 -5.08 1.51 -1.03
N LEU A 110 -4.19 2.40 -0.59
CA LEU A 110 -2.88 2.59 -1.23
C LEU A 110 -1.95 1.39 -0.98
N ALA A 111 -0.97 1.22 -1.83
CA ALA A 111 0.20 0.41 -1.55
C ALA A 111 1.27 1.29 -0.88
N GLY A 112 1.42 1.16 0.43
CA GLY A 112 2.35 1.97 1.21
C GLY A 112 1.93 3.45 1.35
N THR A 113 2.89 4.32 1.58
CA THR A 113 2.63 5.73 1.91
C THR A 113 2.11 6.55 0.73
N CYS A 114 1.35 7.61 1.02
CA CYS A 114 0.93 8.60 0.03
C CYS A 114 2.14 9.32 -0.59
N ASP A 115 2.09 9.49 -1.90
CA ASP A 115 3.10 10.17 -2.73
C ASP A 115 2.51 11.26 -3.65
N GLN A 116 1.36 11.83 -3.25
CA GLN A 116 0.65 12.86 -4.02
C GLN A 116 1.36 14.21 -4.02
N CYS A 117 2.18 14.47 -3.01
CA CYS A 117 2.93 15.71 -2.83
C CYS A 117 4.40 15.37 -2.61
N GLU A 118 5.28 16.24 -3.04
CA GLU A 118 6.72 16.12 -2.78
C GLU A 118 6.99 16.16 -1.27
N THR A 119 6.41 17.14 -0.59
CA THR A 119 6.41 17.24 0.88
C THR A 119 4.98 17.30 1.39
N CYS A 120 4.66 16.52 2.41
CA CYS A 120 3.35 16.52 3.02
C CYS A 120 3.20 17.70 3.98
N GLU A 121 2.11 18.45 3.87
CA GLU A 121 1.80 19.61 4.71
C GLU A 121 1.74 19.29 6.22
N LYS A 122 1.55 18.03 6.59
CA LYS A 122 1.58 17.58 8.00
C LYS A 122 2.88 17.93 8.71
N VAL A 123 4.00 17.93 8.00
CA VAL A 123 5.32 18.27 8.57
C VAL A 123 5.35 19.73 9.09
N GLN A 124 4.56 20.60 8.48
CA GLN A 124 4.42 22.00 8.88
C GLN A 124 3.21 22.25 9.79
N GLY A 125 2.47 21.23 10.14
CA GLY A 125 1.24 21.33 10.94
C GLY A 125 0.03 21.89 10.16
N HIS A 126 0.11 21.93 8.83
CA HIS A 126 -0.98 22.39 7.99
C HIS A 126 -1.90 21.21 7.59
N PRO A 127 -3.20 21.47 7.30
CA PRO A 127 -4.10 20.49 6.72
C PRO A 127 -3.56 19.89 5.42
N CYS A 128 -4.09 18.71 5.03
CA CYS A 128 -3.72 18.11 3.75
C CYS A 128 -4.03 19.06 2.59
N GLY A 129 -3.04 19.32 1.74
CA GLY A 129 -3.20 20.19 0.57
C GLY A 129 -4.06 19.59 -0.54
N ARG A 130 -4.36 18.27 -0.46
CA ARG A 130 -5.21 17.54 -1.41
C ARG A 130 -6.15 16.57 -0.68
N PRO A 131 -7.07 17.07 0.16
CA PRO A 131 -7.91 16.25 1.01
C PRO A 131 -8.82 15.30 0.20
N GLU A 132 -9.23 15.69 -1.00
CA GLU A 132 -10.04 14.87 -1.91
C GLU A 132 -9.30 13.62 -2.39
N LEU A 133 -7.97 13.64 -2.39
CA LEU A 133 -7.10 12.52 -2.77
C LEU A 133 -6.52 11.75 -1.58
N LEU A 134 -6.87 12.15 -0.35
CA LEU A 134 -6.36 11.51 0.85
C LEU A 134 -6.93 10.11 0.99
N ARG A 135 -6.07 9.09 0.90
CA ARG A 135 -6.42 7.69 1.07
C ARG A 135 -5.34 7.00 1.90
N TYR A 136 -5.74 5.98 2.61
CA TYR A 136 -4.87 5.22 3.51
C TYR A 136 -4.40 3.94 2.84
N SER A 137 -3.29 3.40 3.32
CA SER A 137 -2.84 2.06 2.93
C SER A 137 -3.37 1.00 3.90
N ILE A 138 -3.30 -0.25 3.50
CA ILE A 138 -3.67 -1.39 4.35
C ILE A 138 -2.84 -1.36 5.63
N GLU A 139 -1.53 -1.14 5.53
CA GLU A 139 -0.60 -1.07 6.66
C GLU A 139 -0.90 0.08 7.61
N ALA A 140 -1.20 1.26 7.07
CA ALA A 140 -1.52 2.43 7.88
C ALA A 140 -2.78 2.22 8.72
N LEU A 141 -3.71 1.43 8.23
CA LEU A 141 -4.94 1.02 8.94
C LEU A 141 -4.76 -0.24 9.78
N GLY A 142 -3.52 -0.65 10.07
CA GLY A 142 -3.19 -1.78 10.94
C GLY A 142 -3.29 -3.15 10.27
N GLY A 143 -3.27 -3.21 8.94
CA GLY A 143 -3.33 -4.47 8.19
C GLY A 143 -1.97 -5.10 7.93
N ASP A 144 -1.96 -6.43 7.95
CA ASP A 144 -0.82 -7.29 7.62
C ASP A 144 -0.76 -7.53 6.12
N VAL A 145 -0.02 -6.69 5.39
CA VAL A 145 0.13 -6.80 3.94
C VAL A 145 0.89 -8.06 3.54
N GLU A 146 1.88 -8.47 4.32
CA GLU A 146 2.61 -9.73 4.08
C GLU A 146 1.68 -10.94 4.21
N GLY A 147 0.87 -10.96 5.27
CA GLY A 147 -0.15 -11.99 5.46
C GLY A 147 -1.19 -12.01 4.33
N CYS A 148 -1.64 -10.83 3.89
CA CYS A 148 -2.55 -10.71 2.74
C CYS A 148 -1.91 -11.26 1.44
N LEU A 149 -0.67 -10.88 1.16
CA LEU A 149 0.06 -11.33 -0.04
C LEU A 149 0.22 -12.84 -0.04
N GLN A 150 0.63 -13.42 1.10
CA GLN A 150 0.80 -14.86 1.24
C GLN A 150 -0.53 -15.63 1.12
N HIS A 151 -1.59 -15.12 1.76
CA HIS A 151 -2.87 -15.83 1.81
C HIS A 151 -3.63 -15.77 0.48
N TYR A 152 -3.76 -14.57 -0.09
CA TYR A 152 -4.60 -14.36 -1.27
C TYR A 152 -3.87 -14.60 -2.59
N PHE A 153 -2.55 -14.43 -2.62
CA PHE A 153 -1.77 -14.50 -3.86
C PHE A 153 -0.70 -15.59 -3.85
N HIS A 154 -0.53 -16.29 -2.72
CA HIS A 154 0.46 -17.37 -2.55
C HIS A 154 1.90 -16.94 -2.81
N LEU A 155 2.21 -15.69 -2.50
CA LEU A 155 3.53 -15.10 -2.66
C LEU A 155 4.08 -14.60 -1.32
N PRO A 156 5.32 -14.94 -0.93
CA PRO A 156 5.97 -14.32 0.21
C PRO A 156 6.34 -12.85 -0.08
N MET A 157 6.43 -12.02 0.95
CA MET A 157 7.02 -10.68 0.81
C MET A 157 8.54 -10.81 0.74
N LEU A 158 9.14 -10.25 -0.30
CA LEU A 158 10.59 -10.24 -0.48
C LEU A 158 11.17 -8.85 -0.25
N TRP A 159 12.37 -8.80 0.29
CA TRP A 159 13.08 -7.57 0.61
C TRP A 159 14.47 -7.56 -0.02
N GLY A 160 14.93 -6.39 -0.46
CA GLY A 160 16.30 -6.23 -0.92
C GLY A 160 17.32 -6.50 0.20
N ARG A 161 18.45 -7.10 -0.15
CA ARG A 161 19.54 -7.42 0.78
C ARG A 161 20.89 -7.11 0.14
N ASP A 162 21.84 -6.66 0.94
CA ASP A 162 23.23 -6.43 0.53
C ASP A 162 23.36 -5.56 -0.74
N GLY A 163 22.50 -4.54 -0.86
CA GLY A 163 22.50 -3.65 -2.03
C GLY A 163 21.89 -4.25 -3.31
N LYS A 164 21.28 -5.43 -3.22
CA LYS A 164 20.65 -6.14 -4.33
C LYS A 164 19.12 -6.10 -4.21
N ALA A 165 18.46 -5.98 -5.35
CA ALA A 165 17.00 -6.11 -5.44
C ALA A 165 16.57 -7.56 -5.19
N PRO A 166 15.39 -7.79 -4.60
CA PRO A 166 14.79 -9.12 -4.54
C PRO A 166 14.39 -9.60 -5.94
N ASP A 167 14.03 -10.87 -6.06
CA ASP A 167 13.53 -11.46 -7.31
C ASP A 167 12.27 -10.73 -7.81
N TYR A 168 11.48 -10.17 -6.90
CA TYR A 168 10.37 -9.28 -7.23
C TYR A 168 10.06 -8.31 -6.09
N PHE A 169 9.44 -7.18 -6.43
CA PHE A 169 8.74 -6.31 -5.49
C PHE A 169 7.24 -6.52 -5.59
N ALA A 170 6.54 -6.45 -4.47
CA ALA A 170 5.09 -6.50 -4.43
C ALA A 170 4.50 -5.17 -3.94
N LEU A 171 3.60 -4.58 -4.72
CA LEU A 171 2.73 -3.49 -4.34
C LEU A 171 1.34 -4.07 -4.12
N VAL A 172 0.84 -4.00 -2.89
CA VAL A 172 -0.49 -4.51 -2.53
C VAL A 172 -1.36 -3.35 -2.09
N GLY A 173 -2.43 -3.14 -2.80
CA GLY A 173 -3.47 -2.17 -2.48
C GLY A 173 -4.84 -2.81 -2.66
N GLY A 174 -5.89 -2.01 -2.64
CA GLY A 174 -7.23 -2.56 -2.75
C GLY A 174 -8.30 -1.53 -2.98
N LEU A 175 -9.53 -2.02 -3.06
CA LEU A 175 -10.74 -1.25 -3.14
C LEU A 175 -11.76 -1.81 -2.15
N LEU A 176 -12.07 -1.01 -1.13
CA LEU A 176 -13.17 -1.27 -0.20
C LEU A 176 -14.48 -0.92 -0.89
N THR A 177 -15.48 -1.81 -0.82
CA THR A 177 -16.78 -1.63 -1.47
C THR A 177 -17.95 -1.78 -0.49
N LYS A 178 -19.09 -1.17 -0.82
CA LYS A 178 -20.33 -1.27 -0.03
C LYS A 178 -20.98 -2.61 -0.22
#